data_51c764f3bf173630b2a1e6c48db4e768
#
_entry.id   51c764f3bf173630b2a1e6c48db4e768
#
_cell.length_a   1.000
_cell.length_b   1.000
_cell.length_c   1.000
_cell.angle_alpha   90.00
_cell.angle_beta   90.00
_cell.angle_gamma   90.00
#
_symmetry.space_group_name_H-M   'P 1'
#
loop_
_entity.id
_entity.type
_entity.pdbx_description
1 polymer ?
#
loop_
_entity_poly.entity_id
_entity_poly.type
_entity_poly.pdbx_seq_one_letter_code
_entity_poly.pdbx_strand_id
1 'polypeptide(L)'
;ENDADGSTPPTVEKIGSKIKSKAPCMVLFCAFEQLHYYIELGERYGFKHYIPLVFRKNFSAQVLKANMKIVGNCEYGLVLYKDKLPKFNNDGQMIFNCFDWVRDTKDVPKIHPTQKPIALLERLIEIFTDRGDVVIDPCAGSGSTLLAAAQCGRNAYGFEIKKDFYREATEKVLNNIQPSLF
;
A
#
# COMPACT_ATOMS: atom_id res chain seq x y z
N GLU A 1 13.90 -18.20 11.56
CA GLU A 1 15.03 -18.70 10.72
C GLU A 1 15.83 -17.46 10.32
N ASN A 2 17.06 -17.39 10.80
CA ASN A 2 17.99 -16.33 10.43
C ASN A 2 18.41 -16.55 8.98
N ASP A 3 18.27 -15.52 8.15
CA ASP A 3 18.91 -15.54 6.84
C ASP A 3 20.43 -15.67 6.99
N ALA A 4 21.08 -16.30 6.02
CA ALA A 4 22.49 -16.68 6.05
C ALA A 4 23.48 -15.51 6.28
N ASP A 5 23.00 -14.26 6.32
CA ASP A 5 23.80 -13.05 6.59
C ASP A 5 23.53 -12.42 7.96
N GLY A 6 22.64 -13.00 8.77
CA GLY A 6 22.32 -12.49 10.10
C GLY A 6 21.55 -11.16 10.14
N SER A 7 21.06 -10.68 9.00
CA SER A 7 20.30 -9.43 8.98
C SER A 7 18.85 -9.65 9.40
N THR A 8 18.43 -8.93 10.44
CA THR A 8 17.02 -8.88 10.84
C THR A 8 16.25 -8.13 9.76
N PRO A 9 15.07 -8.64 9.33
CA PRO A 9 14.23 -7.91 8.39
C PRO A 9 13.96 -6.50 8.88
N PRO A 10 13.93 -5.50 7.99
CA PRO A 10 13.65 -4.13 8.38
C PRO A 10 12.25 -4.06 9.00
N THR A 11 12.18 -3.68 10.25
CA THR A 11 10.92 -3.40 10.93
C THR A 11 10.30 -2.13 10.35
N VAL A 12 8.98 -1.97 10.52
CA VAL A 12 8.27 -0.73 10.14
C VAL A 12 8.98 0.50 10.73
N GLU A 13 9.59 0.37 11.91
CA GLU A 13 10.40 1.40 12.56
C GLU A 13 11.66 1.78 11.75
N LYS A 14 12.41 0.79 11.26
CA LYS A 14 13.59 1.05 10.42
C LYS A 14 13.20 1.71 9.09
N ILE A 15 12.09 1.29 8.50
CA ILE A 15 11.55 1.88 7.27
C ILE A 15 11.13 3.33 7.55
N GLY A 16 10.35 3.57 8.60
CA GLY A 16 9.92 4.90 9.02
C GLY A 16 11.10 5.84 9.27
N SER A 17 12.17 5.39 9.93
CA SER A 17 13.35 6.21 10.19
C SER A 17 14.10 6.62 8.93
N LYS A 18 14.21 5.75 7.95
CA LYS A 18 14.88 6.05 6.65
C LYS A 18 14.03 6.97 5.76
N ILE A 19 12.72 6.88 5.83
CA ILE A 19 11.79 7.68 5.03
C ILE A 19 11.50 9.03 5.70
N LYS A 20 11.73 9.17 6.99
CA LYS A 20 11.40 10.33 7.82
C LYS A 20 11.80 11.68 7.24
N SER A 21 12.89 11.76 6.49
CA SER A 21 13.39 13.03 5.94
C SER A 21 12.80 13.44 4.60
N LYS A 22 12.25 12.49 3.81
CA LYS A 22 11.90 12.74 2.41
C LYS A 22 10.48 12.39 2.03
N ALA A 23 9.87 11.34 2.59
CA ALA A 23 8.49 11.00 2.27
C ALA A 23 7.51 11.95 2.98
N PRO A 24 6.76 12.78 2.25
CA PRO A 24 5.83 13.72 2.85
C PRO A 24 4.56 13.06 3.35
N CYS A 25 4.17 11.93 2.80
CA CYS A 25 3.04 11.12 3.25
C CYS A 25 3.31 9.62 3.10
N MET A 26 2.50 8.84 3.79
CA MET A 26 2.51 7.38 3.74
C MET A 26 1.08 6.86 3.73
N VAL A 27 0.77 5.91 2.86
CA VAL A 27 -0.49 5.18 2.88
C VAL A 27 -0.25 3.80 3.45
N LEU A 28 -0.97 3.45 4.50
CA LEU A 28 -0.88 2.15 5.19
C LEU A 28 -2.18 1.39 5.05
N PHE A 29 -2.08 0.08 4.84
CA PHE A 29 -3.21 -0.85 5.00
C PHE A 29 -3.02 -1.59 6.32
N CYS A 30 -4.07 -1.67 7.13
CA CYS A 30 -4.00 -2.29 8.44
C CYS A 30 -5.35 -2.89 8.87
N ALA A 31 -5.33 -3.70 9.93
CA ALA A 31 -6.54 -4.11 10.60
C ALA A 31 -7.11 -2.96 11.46
N PHE A 32 -8.39 -3.02 11.76
CA PHE A 32 -9.06 -2.00 12.58
C PHE A 32 -8.36 -1.79 13.93
N GLU A 33 -7.97 -2.87 14.58
CA GLU A 33 -7.31 -2.86 15.89
C GLU A 33 -5.91 -2.23 15.85
N GLN A 34 -5.31 -2.12 14.67
CA GLN A 34 -3.97 -1.56 14.48
C GLN A 34 -3.97 -0.05 14.21
N LEU A 35 -5.13 0.55 13.94
CA LEU A 35 -5.22 1.97 13.57
C LEU A 35 -4.55 2.87 14.62
N HIS A 36 -4.89 2.68 15.88
CA HIS A 36 -4.34 3.48 16.98
C HIS A 36 -2.82 3.33 17.10
N TYR A 37 -2.34 2.09 17.01
CA TYR A 37 -0.89 1.80 17.04
C TYR A 37 -0.14 2.53 15.93
N TYR A 38 -0.65 2.52 14.70
CA TYR A 38 0.01 3.19 13.59
C TYR A 38 -0.09 4.71 13.65
N ILE A 39 -1.13 5.28 14.27
CA ILE A 39 -1.24 6.71 14.53
C ILE A 39 -0.13 7.13 15.50
N GLU A 40 -0.02 6.46 16.66
CA GLU A 40 1.02 6.74 17.65
C GLU A 40 2.44 6.55 17.08
N LEU A 41 2.63 5.47 16.31
CA LEU A 41 3.90 5.22 15.65
C LEU A 41 4.23 6.32 14.64
N GLY A 42 3.25 6.75 13.87
CA GLY A 42 3.38 7.86 12.92
C GLY A 42 3.84 9.14 13.60
N GLU A 43 3.24 9.51 14.71
CA GLU A 43 3.62 10.70 15.50
C GLU A 43 5.08 10.65 15.95
N ARG A 44 5.56 9.50 16.43
CA ARG A 44 6.98 9.30 16.84
C ARG A 44 7.95 9.56 15.68
N TYR A 45 7.52 9.30 14.44
CA TYR A 45 8.33 9.51 13.24
C TYR A 45 8.01 10.82 12.49
N GLY A 46 7.24 11.72 13.13
CA GLY A 46 6.99 13.07 12.65
C GLY A 46 5.81 13.19 11.68
N PHE A 47 4.99 12.15 11.53
CA PHE A 47 3.70 12.22 10.86
C PHE A 47 2.64 12.65 11.88
N LYS A 48 2.34 13.95 11.92
CA LYS A 48 1.48 14.56 12.94
C LYS A 48 -0.01 14.49 12.61
N HIS A 49 -0.33 14.16 11.38
CA HIS A 49 -1.69 14.17 10.87
C HIS A 49 -2.04 12.84 10.20
N TYR A 50 -3.32 12.49 10.24
CA TYR A 50 -3.79 11.28 9.59
C TYR A 50 -5.19 11.47 8.99
N ILE A 51 -5.50 10.65 7.98
CA ILE A 51 -6.83 10.47 7.40
C ILE A 51 -7.14 8.98 7.45
N PRO A 52 -8.23 8.54 8.12
CA PRO A 52 -8.63 7.15 8.09
C PRO A 52 -9.23 6.81 6.73
N LEU A 53 -8.87 5.64 6.22
CA LEU A 53 -9.39 5.07 4.97
C LEU A 53 -10.17 3.79 5.26
N VAL A 54 -11.22 3.56 4.50
CA VAL A 54 -11.99 2.32 4.50
C VAL A 54 -11.99 1.74 3.09
N PHE A 55 -11.69 0.46 2.98
CA PHE A 55 -11.69 -0.27 1.72
C PHE A 55 -12.81 -1.31 1.75
N ARG A 56 -13.90 -1.03 1.04
CA ARG A 56 -15.10 -1.84 1.01
C ARG A 56 -15.02 -2.92 -0.05
N LYS A 57 -15.09 -4.18 0.37
CA LYS A 57 -15.13 -5.34 -0.51
C LYS A 57 -16.56 -5.69 -0.88
N ASN A 58 -16.77 -6.12 -2.10
CA ASN A 58 -18.07 -6.66 -2.54
C ASN A 58 -18.23 -8.17 -2.23
N PHE A 59 -17.37 -8.70 -1.36
CA PHE A 59 -17.38 -10.10 -0.93
C PHE A 59 -17.04 -10.19 0.57
N SER A 60 -17.46 -11.27 1.20
CA SER A 60 -17.08 -11.58 2.58
C SER A 60 -15.59 -11.94 2.65
N ALA A 61 -14.85 -11.22 3.48
CA ALA A 61 -13.43 -11.46 3.67
C ALA A 61 -13.12 -12.19 4.98
N GLN A 62 -13.96 -12.02 5.99
CA GLN A 62 -13.71 -12.55 7.33
C GLN A 62 -15.01 -12.76 8.07
N VAL A 63 -15.10 -13.88 8.80
CA VAL A 63 -16.19 -14.10 9.76
C VAL A 63 -15.82 -13.41 11.06
N LEU A 64 -16.57 -12.37 11.41
CA LEU A 64 -16.36 -11.60 12.63
C LEU A 64 -17.02 -12.27 13.84
N LYS A 65 -18.23 -12.82 13.65
CA LYS A 65 -18.99 -13.48 14.70
C LYS A 65 -19.86 -14.59 14.10
N ALA A 66 -19.40 -15.81 14.16
CA ALA A 66 -20.07 -16.96 13.53
C ALA A 66 -21.50 -17.19 14.06
N ASN A 67 -21.68 -17.14 15.40
CA ASN A 67 -22.98 -17.37 16.03
C ASN A 67 -24.04 -16.33 15.64
N MET A 68 -23.62 -15.10 15.32
CA MET A 68 -24.49 -14.00 14.92
C MET A 68 -24.53 -13.82 13.40
N LYS A 69 -23.82 -14.66 12.66
CA LYS A 69 -23.70 -14.58 11.19
C LYS A 69 -23.21 -13.22 10.70
N ILE A 70 -22.34 -12.57 11.46
CA ILE A 70 -21.72 -11.30 11.09
C ILE A 70 -20.40 -11.58 10.38
N VAL A 71 -20.26 -11.02 9.19
CA VAL A 71 -19.06 -11.12 8.35
C VAL A 71 -18.49 -9.74 8.04
N GLY A 72 -17.17 -9.65 8.00
CA GLY A 72 -16.47 -8.42 7.62
C GLY A 72 -16.28 -8.34 6.12
N ASN A 73 -16.49 -7.17 5.57
CA ASN A 73 -16.22 -6.85 4.17
C ASN A 73 -15.35 -5.59 4.01
N CYS A 74 -14.78 -5.08 5.08
CA CYS A 74 -13.92 -3.90 5.04
C CYS A 74 -12.48 -4.25 5.41
N GLU A 75 -11.55 -3.56 4.77
CA GLU A 75 -10.20 -3.33 5.27
C GLU A 75 -10.04 -1.86 5.60
N TYR A 76 -9.04 -1.55 6.39
CA TYR A 76 -8.79 -0.20 6.88
C TYR A 76 -7.41 0.27 6.45
N GLY A 77 -7.21 1.55 6.51
CA GLY A 77 -5.91 2.15 6.27
C GLY A 77 -5.83 3.56 6.82
N LEU A 78 -4.66 4.11 6.68
CA LEU A 78 -4.34 5.47 7.10
C LEU A 78 -3.53 6.16 6.01
N VAL A 79 -3.84 7.42 5.76
CA VAL A 79 -2.88 8.34 5.16
C VAL A 79 -2.22 9.08 6.30
N LEU A 80 -0.93 8.90 6.49
CA LEU A 80 -0.13 9.63 7.47
C LEU A 80 0.65 10.73 6.75
N TYR A 81 0.66 11.95 7.27
CA TYR A 81 1.41 13.05 6.68
C TYR A 81 1.97 14.00 7.74
N LYS A 82 3.01 14.77 7.37
CA LYS A 82 3.77 15.62 8.31
C LYS A 82 3.02 16.90 8.64
N ASP A 83 3.16 17.91 7.83
CA ASP A 83 2.58 19.24 8.07
C ASP A 83 1.36 19.49 7.19
N LYS A 84 1.44 19.11 5.91
CA LYS A 84 0.36 19.15 4.92
C LYS A 84 0.51 17.99 3.94
N LEU A 85 -0.57 17.58 3.33
CA LEU A 85 -0.50 16.64 2.20
C LEU A 85 0.30 17.29 1.07
N PRO A 86 1.29 16.60 0.52
CA PRO A 86 2.13 17.14 -0.55
C PRO A 86 1.34 17.34 -1.83
N LYS A 87 0.42 16.41 -2.10
CA LYS A 87 -0.46 16.36 -3.24
C LYS A 87 -1.82 15.82 -2.82
N PHE A 88 -2.86 16.34 -3.41
CA PHE A 88 -4.22 15.84 -3.26
C PHE A 88 -5.00 16.15 -4.54
N ASN A 89 -4.90 15.24 -5.51
CA ASN A 89 -5.48 15.41 -6.83
C ASN A 89 -6.93 14.89 -6.81
N ASN A 90 -7.88 15.81 -6.71
CA ASN A 90 -9.30 15.52 -6.61
C ASN A 90 -10.15 16.42 -7.52
N ASP A 91 -9.53 17.13 -8.46
CA ASP A 91 -10.18 18.08 -9.38
C ASP A 91 -11.07 19.11 -8.66
N GLY A 92 -10.68 19.49 -7.43
CA GLY A 92 -11.45 20.40 -6.58
C GLY A 92 -12.74 19.81 -6.00
N GLN A 93 -12.98 18.52 -6.16
CA GLN A 93 -14.16 17.84 -5.65
C GLN A 93 -13.91 17.19 -4.29
N MET A 94 -14.92 17.09 -3.46
CA MET A 94 -14.87 16.27 -2.26
C MET A 94 -14.88 14.80 -2.65
N ILE A 95 -14.01 14.00 -2.04
CA ILE A 95 -13.99 12.55 -2.20
C ILE A 95 -14.25 11.87 -0.86
N PHE A 96 -14.93 10.73 -0.91
CA PHE A 96 -15.12 9.92 0.28
C PHE A 96 -13.81 9.20 0.66
N ASN A 97 -13.60 9.00 1.96
CA ASN A 97 -12.51 8.19 2.47
C ASN A 97 -12.81 6.67 2.43
N CYS A 98 -13.89 6.28 1.76
CA CYS A 98 -14.28 4.90 1.53
C CYS A 98 -14.11 4.57 0.05
N PHE A 99 -13.27 3.59 -0.24
CA PHE A 99 -12.93 3.14 -1.60
C PHE A 99 -13.44 1.73 -1.84
N ASP A 100 -13.91 1.46 -3.05
CA ASP A 100 -14.31 0.13 -3.44
C ASP A 100 -13.08 -0.75 -3.70
N TRP A 101 -13.09 -1.93 -3.07
CA TRP A 101 -12.11 -2.97 -3.32
C TRP A 101 -12.71 -3.99 -4.29
N VAL A 102 -12.47 -3.77 -5.56
CA VAL A 102 -12.86 -4.70 -6.61
C VAL A 102 -11.66 -5.61 -6.93
N ARG A 103 -11.87 -6.92 -6.93
CA ARG A 103 -10.79 -7.86 -7.26
C ARG A 103 -10.33 -7.65 -8.70
N ASP A 104 -9.03 -7.80 -8.91
CA ASP A 104 -8.46 -7.82 -10.24
C ASP A 104 -9.08 -8.92 -11.11
N THR A 105 -9.06 -8.73 -12.41
CA THR A 105 -9.43 -9.73 -13.39
C THR A 105 -8.39 -10.85 -13.47
N LYS A 106 -8.69 -11.89 -14.25
CA LYS A 106 -7.78 -13.04 -14.42
C LYS A 106 -6.46 -12.68 -15.11
N ASP A 107 -6.39 -11.52 -15.72
CA ASP A 107 -5.18 -11.03 -16.42
C ASP A 107 -4.07 -10.60 -15.44
N VAL A 108 -4.43 -10.31 -14.18
CA VAL A 108 -3.48 -10.02 -13.12
C VAL A 108 -3.27 -11.29 -12.28
N PRO A 109 -2.08 -11.91 -12.36
CA PRO A 109 -1.82 -13.13 -11.59
C PRO A 109 -1.91 -12.87 -10.09
N LYS A 110 -2.66 -13.73 -9.40
CA LYS A 110 -2.72 -13.68 -7.94
C LYS A 110 -1.59 -14.52 -7.36
N ILE A 111 -0.50 -13.88 -6.99
CA ILE A 111 0.70 -14.54 -6.44
C ILE A 111 0.85 -14.35 -4.93
N HIS A 112 0.06 -13.45 -4.32
CA HIS A 112 0.13 -13.21 -2.88
C HIS A 112 -1.27 -13.29 -2.25
N PRO A 113 -1.43 -13.92 -1.05
CA PRO A 113 -2.74 -14.06 -0.39
C PRO A 113 -3.44 -12.73 -0.12
N THR A 114 -2.69 -11.70 0.25
CA THR A 114 -3.19 -10.36 0.60
C THR A 114 -2.95 -9.33 -0.49
N GLN A 115 -2.80 -9.76 -1.74
CA GLN A 115 -2.60 -8.88 -2.89
C GLN A 115 -3.70 -7.83 -2.97
N LYS A 116 -3.28 -6.57 -3.12
CA LYS A 116 -4.18 -5.44 -3.28
C LYS A 116 -4.56 -5.28 -4.76
N PRO A 117 -5.83 -4.92 -5.06
CA PRO A 117 -6.25 -4.68 -6.44
C PRO A 117 -5.48 -3.52 -7.08
N ILE A 118 -5.09 -3.71 -8.34
CA ILE A 118 -4.34 -2.70 -9.09
C ILE A 118 -5.14 -1.40 -9.19
N ALA A 119 -6.41 -1.45 -9.59
CA ALA A 119 -7.25 -0.27 -9.73
C ALA A 119 -7.41 0.54 -8.44
N LEU A 120 -7.45 -0.12 -7.27
CA LEU A 120 -7.48 0.56 -5.98
C LEU A 120 -6.14 1.30 -5.72
N LEU A 121 -5.02 0.63 -6.01
CA LEU A 121 -3.70 1.22 -5.81
C LEU A 121 -3.46 2.38 -6.78
N GLU A 122 -3.84 2.25 -8.04
CA GLU A 122 -3.82 3.33 -9.03
C GLU A 122 -4.58 4.56 -8.52
N ARG A 123 -5.81 4.35 -8.06
CA ARG A 123 -6.63 5.45 -7.54
C ARG A 123 -5.96 6.19 -6.37
N LEU A 124 -5.37 5.46 -5.42
CA LEU A 124 -4.65 6.07 -4.30
C LEU A 124 -3.38 6.80 -4.77
N ILE A 125 -2.62 6.21 -5.69
CA ILE A 125 -1.42 6.80 -6.25
C ILE A 125 -1.76 8.10 -6.99
N GLU A 126 -2.80 8.12 -7.80
CA GLU A 126 -3.25 9.32 -8.52
C GLU A 126 -3.65 10.46 -7.59
N ILE A 127 -4.35 10.14 -6.48
CA ILE A 127 -4.79 11.16 -5.50
C ILE A 127 -3.58 11.80 -4.81
N PHE A 128 -2.60 11.01 -4.38
CA PHE A 128 -1.54 11.47 -3.49
C PHE A 128 -0.20 11.79 -4.17
N THR A 129 -0.10 11.60 -5.48
CA THR A 129 1.13 11.84 -6.25
C THR A 129 0.85 12.48 -7.60
N ASP A 130 1.87 13.11 -8.20
CA ASP A 130 1.87 13.55 -9.59
C ASP A 130 2.65 12.56 -10.48
N ARG A 131 2.49 12.69 -11.80
CA ARG A 131 3.32 11.93 -12.76
C ARG A 131 4.79 12.27 -12.56
N GLY A 132 5.63 11.23 -12.58
CA GLY A 132 7.06 11.35 -12.33
C GLY A 132 7.47 11.32 -10.85
N ASP A 133 6.53 11.41 -9.91
CA ASP A 133 6.82 11.22 -8.50
C ASP A 133 7.30 9.79 -8.20
N VAL A 134 7.90 9.62 -7.04
CA VAL A 134 8.45 8.33 -6.58
C VAL A 134 7.50 7.69 -5.57
N VAL A 135 7.11 6.47 -5.85
CA VAL A 135 6.36 5.58 -4.95
C VAL A 135 7.31 4.52 -4.39
N ILE A 136 7.31 4.35 -3.08
CA ILE A 136 8.15 3.33 -2.41
C ILE A 136 7.24 2.37 -1.64
N ASP A 137 7.34 1.08 -1.95
CA ASP A 137 6.66 0.02 -1.22
C ASP A 137 7.70 -0.84 -0.49
N PRO A 138 7.83 -0.67 0.83
CA PRO A 138 8.80 -1.43 1.61
C PRO A 138 8.43 -2.90 1.84
N CYS A 139 7.22 -3.32 1.47
CA CYS A 139 6.70 -4.67 1.63
C CYS A 139 5.95 -5.10 0.36
N ALA A 140 6.65 -5.08 -0.78
CA ALA A 140 6.06 -5.12 -2.11
C ALA A 140 5.25 -6.40 -2.41
N GLY A 141 5.55 -7.52 -1.76
CA GLY A 141 4.80 -8.77 -1.91
C GLY A 141 4.66 -9.20 -3.36
N SER A 142 3.46 -9.01 -3.90
CA SER A 142 3.15 -9.31 -5.32
C SER A 142 3.67 -8.28 -6.32
N GLY A 143 4.20 -7.15 -5.88
CA GLY A 143 4.59 -6.05 -6.75
C GLY A 143 3.41 -5.21 -7.29
N SER A 144 2.20 -5.41 -6.78
CA SER A 144 1.01 -4.70 -7.26
C SER A 144 1.14 -3.17 -7.17
N THR A 145 1.74 -2.66 -6.08
CA THR A 145 1.99 -1.22 -5.91
C THR A 145 2.94 -0.68 -6.98
N LEU A 146 3.98 -1.45 -7.33
CA LEU A 146 4.95 -1.06 -8.34
C LEU A 146 4.31 -1.04 -9.73
N LEU A 147 3.50 -2.06 -10.04
CA LEU A 147 2.76 -2.12 -11.31
C LEU A 147 1.81 -0.93 -11.43
N ALA A 148 0.98 -0.69 -10.42
CA ALA A 148 0.04 0.44 -10.39
C ALA A 148 0.76 1.79 -10.56
N ALA A 149 1.88 1.98 -9.87
CA ALA A 149 2.68 3.20 -9.99
C ALA A 149 3.23 3.40 -11.41
N ALA A 150 3.76 2.35 -12.02
CA ALA A 150 4.26 2.41 -13.39
C ALA A 150 3.14 2.73 -14.39
N GLN A 151 1.98 2.09 -14.26
CA GLN A 151 0.80 2.35 -15.10
C GLN A 151 0.31 3.79 -14.99
N CYS A 152 0.40 4.38 -13.80
CA CYS A 152 0.10 5.79 -13.56
C CYS A 152 1.22 6.75 -13.97
N GLY A 153 2.36 6.27 -14.49
CA GLY A 153 3.50 7.09 -14.89
C GLY A 153 4.31 7.65 -13.72
N ARG A 154 4.39 6.90 -12.63
CA ARG A 154 5.24 7.20 -11.46
C ARG A 154 6.45 6.27 -11.48
N ASN A 155 7.55 6.72 -10.86
CA ASN A 155 8.70 5.87 -10.59
C ASN A 155 8.42 5.03 -9.35
N ALA A 156 8.77 3.74 -9.35
CA ALA A 156 8.48 2.86 -8.24
C ALA A 156 9.70 2.08 -7.77
N TYR A 157 9.84 1.95 -6.46
CA TYR A 157 10.84 1.09 -5.82
C TYR A 157 10.14 0.22 -4.79
N GLY A 158 10.45 -1.09 -4.79
CA GLY A 158 9.87 -2.04 -3.86
C GLY A 158 10.93 -2.91 -3.21
N PHE A 159 10.61 -3.39 -2.01
CA PHE A 159 11.44 -4.31 -1.27
C PHE A 159 10.60 -5.53 -0.89
N GLU A 160 11.11 -6.73 -1.16
CA GLU A 160 10.48 -7.99 -0.76
C GLU A 160 11.56 -8.92 -0.22
N ILE A 161 11.37 -9.40 1.01
CA ILE A 161 12.34 -10.24 1.70
C ILE A 161 12.22 -11.71 1.29
N LYS A 162 11.00 -12.16 0.94
CA LYS A 162 10.78 -13.54 0.52
C LYS A 162 11.15 -13.72 -0.94
N LYS A 163 12.22 -14.46 -1.18
CA LYS A 163 12.76 -14.71 -2.53
C LYS A 163 11.74 -15.24 -3.52
N ASP A 164 10.83 -16.10 -3.07
CA ASP A 164 9.80 -16.65 -3.95
C ASP A 164 8.79 -15.59 -4.39
N PHE A 165 8.32 -14.75 -3.48
CA PHE A 165 7.44 -13.62 -3.86
C PHE A 165 8.17 -12.61 -4.74
N TYR A 166 9.43 -12.28 -4.43
CA TYR A 166 10.24 -11.43 -5.28
C TYR A 166 10.35 -11.97 -6.71
N ARG A 167 10.71 -13.25 -6.85
CA ARG A 167 10.81 -13.90 -8.16
C ARG A 167 9.48 -13.88 -8.91
N GLU A 168 8.40 -14.33 -8.27
CA GLU A 168 7.10 -14.37 -8.90
C GLU A 168 6.58 -12.97 -9.29
N ALA A 169 6.78 -11.97 -8.43
CA ALA A 169 6.44 -10.59 -8.74
C ALA A 169 7.19 -10.10 -9.98
N THR A 170 8.49 -10.32 -10.03
CA THR A 170 9.34 -9.90 -11.16
C THR A 170 8.96 -10.60 -12.46
N GLU A 171 8.76 -11.92 -12.43
CA GLU A 171 8.51 -12.72 -13.63
C GLU A 171 7.07 -12.60 -14.14
N LYS A 172 6.07 -12.48 -13.27
CA LYS A 172 4.66 -12.59 -13.63
C LYS A 172 3.90 -11.27 -13.61
N VAL A 173 4.31 -10.32 -12.76
CA VAL A 173 3.59 -9.05 -12.57
C VAL A 173 4.34 -7.88 -13.20
N LEU A 174 5.64 -7.79 -12.99
CA LEU A 174 6.45 -6.64 -13.39
C LEU A 174 7.14 -6.83 -14.76
N ASN A 175 7.13 -8.04 -15.32
CA ASN A 175 7.85 -8.37 -16.56
C ASN A 175 7.42 -7.52 -17.78
N ASN A 176 6.18 -7.01 -17.78
CA ASN A 176 5.66 -6.19 -18.87
C ASN A 176 5.80 -4.68 -18.63
N ILE A 177 6.41 -4.27 -17.52
CA ILE A 177 6.73 -2.87 -17.29
C ILE A 177 7.96 -2.54 -18.14
N GLN A 178 7.77 -1.82 -19.25
CA GLN A 178 8.91 -1.25 -19.95
C GLN A 178 9.56 -0.19 -19.05
N PRO A 179 10.87 -0.28 -18.75
CA PRO A 179 11.57 0.82 -18.10
C PRO A 179 11.37 2.06 -18.98
N SER A 180 10.84 3.14 -18.43
CA SER A 180 10.88 4.42 -19.13
C SER A 180 12.36 4.75 -19.32
N LEU A 181 12.82 4.72 -20.56
CA LEU A 181 14.13 5.24 -20.91
C LEU A 181 14.08 6.75 -20.65
N PHE A 182 14.89 7.19 -19.69
CA PHE A 182 15.16 8.60 -19.45
C PHE A 182 16.09 9.14 -20.53
#